data_91f09aeae84e16e5878e55fcc2765cf9
#
_entry.id   91f09aeae84e16e5878e55fcc2765cf9
#
_cell.length_a   1.000
_cell.length_b   1.000
_cell.length_c   1.000
_cell.angle_alpha   90.00
_cell.angle_beta   90.00
_cell.angle_gamma   90.00
#
_symmetry.space_group_name_H-M   'P 1'
#
loop_
_entity.id
_entity.type
_entity.pdbx_description
1 polymer ?
#
loop_
_entity_poly.entity_id
_entity_poly.type
_entity_poly.pdbx_seq_one_letter_code
_entity_poly.pdbx_strand_id
1 'polypeptide(L)'
;QRQMCIRDSYIDAIYKHIKKNLKQKKLKTKKILCSFHGIPKKYFYKGDPYHCHCAKTVRLLNEKFKKDKVILEMSFQSRFGPQEWLKPYMQEKMDEFIEKKQNHLIVIAPGFSVDCLETLEEIEIQGNEEFKEKGGETFNYINCLNDTEISINMYSKIIQRELLGWI
;
A
#
# COMPACT_ATOMS: atom_id res chain seq x y z
N GLN A 1 -7.37 12.53 4.25
CA GLN A 1 -6.69 11.29 3.78
C GLN A 1 -6.74 10.15 4.81
N ARG A 2 -6.38 10.39 6.09
CA ARG A 2 -6.28 9.33 7.12
C ARG A 2 -7.56 8.51 7.30
N GLN A 3 -8.74 9.13 7.27
CA GLN A 3 -10.02 8.41 7.39
C GLN A 3 -10.43 7.69 6.10
N MET A 4 -9.96 8.14 4.94
CA MET A 4 -10.31 7.55 3.64
C MET A 4 -9.77 6.13 3.49
N CYS A 5 -8.54 5.88 3.93
CA CYS A 5 -7.89 4.57 3.80
C CYS A 5 -8.60 3.41 4.51
N ILE A 6 -9.53 3.68 5.41
CA ILE A 6 -10.28 2.66 6.17
C ILE A 6 -11.76 2.59 5.81
N ARG A 7 -12.22 3.39 4.84
CA ARG A 7 -13.62 3.35 4.38
C ARG A 7 -13.83 2.15 3.46
N ASP A 8 -14.98 1.50 3.59
CA ASP A 8 -15.31 0.29 2.82
C ASP A 8 -15.20 0.53 1.31
N SER A 9 -15.66 1.69 0.82
CA SER A 9 -15.57 2.06 -0.59
C SER A 9 -14.12 2.17 -1.09
N TYR A 10 -13.20 2.69 -0.25
CA TYR A 10 -11.79 2.79 -0.59
C TYR A 10 -11.11 1.41 -0.60
N ILE A 11 -11.38 0.61 0.44
CA ILE A 11 -10.87 -0.78 0.52
C ILE A 11 -11.36 -1.61 -0.67
N ASP A 12 -12.63 -1.46 -1.06
CA ASP A 12 -13.19 -2.11 -2.24
C ASP A 12 -12.51 -1.67 -3.54
N ALA A 13 -12.24 -0.38 -3.68
CA ALA A 13 -11.55 0.17 -4.85
C ALA A 13 -10.13 -0.40 -4.97
N ILE A 14 -9.34 -0.36 -3.88
CA ILE A 14 -7.98 -0.94 -3.83
C ILE A 14 -8.03 -2.44 -4.14
N TYR A 15 -8.92 -3.20 -3.52
CA TYR A 15 -9.06 -4.64 -3.79
C TYR A 15 -9.32 -4.92 -5.27
N LYS A 16 -10.29 -4.23 -5.89
CA LYS A 16 -10.62 -4.38 -7.31
C LYS A 16 -9.44 -3.99 -8.20
N HIS A 17 -8.76 -2.90 -7.85
CA HIS A 17 -7.61 -2.41 -8.59
C HIS A 17 -6.45 -3.41 -8.56
N ILE A 18 -6.11 -3.96 -7.39
CA ILE A 18 -5.10 -5.02 -7.27
C ILE A 18 -5.50 -6.22 -8.13
N LYS A 19 -6.72 -6.73 -8.00
CA LYS A 19 -7.18 -7.89 -8.79
C LYS A 19 -7.10 -7.66 -10.29
N LYS A 20 -7.49 -6.47 -10.75
CA LYS A 20 -7.37 -6.09 -12.16
C LYS A 20 -5.91 -6.15 -12.63
N ASN A 21 -4.99 -5.56 -11.87
CA ASN A 21 -3.56 -5.55 -12.19
C ASN A 21 -2.95 -6.96 -12.19
N LEU A 22 -3.24 -7.76 -11.17
CA LEU A 22 -2.76 -9.16 -11.11
C LEU A 22 -3.19 -9.96 -12.32
N LYS A 23 -4.44 -9.78 -12.77
CA LYS A 23 -4.99 -10.45 -13.97
C LYS A 23 -4.33 -9.93 -15.24
N GLN A 24 -4.26 -8.62 -15.43
CA GLN A 24 -3.73 -8.00 -16.66
C GLN A 24 -2.25 -8.29 -16.86
N LYS A 25 -1.45 -8.16 -15.81
CA LYS A 25 0.00 -8.45 -15.83
C LYS A 25 0.31 -9.94 -15.68
N LYS A 26 -0.70 -10.81 -15.57
CA LYS A 26 -0.57 -12.28 -15.34
C LYS A 26 0.32 -12.60 -14.13
N LEU A 27 0.32 -11.74 -13.12
CA LEU A 27 1.14 -11.91 -11.93
C LEU A 27 0.53 -12.95 -11.00
N LYS A 28 1.34 -13.92 -10.60
CA LYS A 28 0.99 -14.92 -9.58
C LYS A 28 1.78 -14.61 -8.32
N THR A 29 1.08 -14.34 -7.24
CA THR A 29 1.71 -14.10 -5.94
C THR A 29 0.86 -14.66 -4.81
N LYS A 30 1.54 -14.99 -3.71
CA LYS A 30 0.89 -15.30 -2.44
C LYS A 30 1.01 -14.13 -1.45
N LYS A 31 1.86 -13.13 -1.76
CA LYS A 31 2.13 -12.00 -0.89
C LYS A 31 2.23 -10.68 -1.66
N ILE A 32 1.72 -9.63 -1.06
CA ILE A 32 1.82 -8.25 -1.55
C ILE A 32 2.30 -7.38 -0.40
N LEU A 33 3.29 -6.54 -0.63
CA LEU A 33 3.78 -5.57 0.33
C LEU A 33 3.01 -4.27 0.19
N CYS A 34 2.39 -3.82 1.29
CA CYS A 34 1.72 -2.53 1.39
C CYS A 34 2.69 -1.52 1.99
N SER A 35 3.20 -0.58 1.20
CA SER A 35 4.06 0.48 1.69
C SER A 35 3.24 1.74 1.98
N PHE A 36 3.46 2.32 3.16
CA PHE A 36 2.86 3.56 3.61
C PHE A 36 3.95 4.59 3.87
N HIS A 37 3.64 5.86 3.68
CA HIS A 37 4.58 6.90 4.11
C HIS A 37 4.79 6.81 5.62
N GLY A 38 6.05 6.72 6.05
CA GLY A 38 6.40 6.69 7.46
C GLY A 38 6.08 8.01 8.17
N ILE A 39 5.99 7.96 9.47
CA ILE A 39 6.03 9.15 10.34
C ILE A 39 6.92 8.86 11.54
N PRO A 40 7.51 9.88 12.18
CA PRO A 40 8.28 9.68 13.40
C PRO A 40 7.47 8.97 14.49
N LYS A 41 8.04 7.94 15.07
CA LYS A 41 7.38 7.07 16.08
C LYS A 41 6.85 7.83 17.30
N LYS A 42 7.47 8.98 17.62
CA LYS A 42 7.00 9.87 18.71
C LYS A 42 5.54 10.31 18.56
N TYR A 43 5.02 10.44 17.32
CA TYR A 43 3.62 10.79 17.10
C TYR A 43 2.67 9.67 17.50
N PHE A 44 3.04 8.41 17.24
CA PHE A 44 2.29 7.26 17.71
C PHE A 44 2.14 7.26 19.25
N TYR A 45 3.23 7.51 19.97
CA TYR A 45 3.18 7.61 21.44
C TYR A 45 2.37 8.81 21.95
N LYS A 46 2.18 9.83 21.14
CA LYS A 46 1.30 10.97 21.42
C LYS A 46 -0.18 10.71 21.05
N GLY A 47 -0.53 9.49 20.67
CA GLY A 47 -1.89 9.09 20.34
C GLY A 47 -2.29 9.34 18.88
N ASP A 48 -1.34 9.59 17.96
CA ASP A 48 -1.65 9.69 16.53
C ASP A 48 -2.16 8.32 16.01
N PRO A 49 -3.36 8.23 15.44
CA PRO A 49 -3.97 6.98 15.02
C PRO A 49 -3.43 6.44 13.69
N TYR A 50 -2.49 7.12 13.04
CA TYR A 50 -2.05 6.79 11.68
C TYR A 50 -1.59 5.34 11.51
N HIS A 51 -0.73 4.84 12.42
CA HIS A 51 -0.30 3.45 12.40
C HIS A 51 -1.48 2.47 12.47
N CYS A 52 -2.43 2.73 13.37
CA CYS A 52 -3.63 1.90 13.52
C CYS A 52 -4.49 1.92 12.25
N HIS A 53 -4.58 3.05 11.55
CA HIS A 53 -5.29 3.16 10.28
C HIS A 53 -4.59 2.36 9.17
N CYS A 54 -3.26 2.43 9.07
CA CYS A 54 -2.49 1.61 8.13
C CYS A 54 -2.70 0.10 8.39
N ALA A 55 -2.56 -0.32 9.65
CA ALA A 55 -2.78 -1.71 10.06
C ALA A 55 -4.22 -2.17 9.77
N LYS A 56 -5.22 -1.32 10.04
CA LYS A 56 -6.63 -1.62 9.73
C LYS A 56 -6.85 -1.76 8.23
N THR A 57 -6.24 -0.91 7.39
CA THR A 57 -6.29 -1.00 5.93
C THR A 57 -5.79 -2.35 5.45
N VAL A 58 -4.60 -2.77 5.91
CA VAL A 58 -4.00 -4.06 5.55
C VAL A 58 -4.88 -5.23 6.02
N ARG A 59 -5.41 -5.17 7.25
CA ARG A 59 -6.33 -6.18 7.78
C ARG A 59 -7.60 -6.32 6.92
N LEU A 60 -8.25 -5.21 6.57
CA LEU A 60 -9.46 -5.23 5.75
C LEU A 60 -9.19 -5.75 4.32
N LEU A 61 -8.05 -5.41 3.73
CA LEU A 61 -7.63 -5.97 2.46
C LEU A 61 -7.37 -7.49 2.57
N ASN A 62 -6.71 -7.95 3.64
CA ASN A 62 -6.51 -9.37 3.89
C ASN A 62 -7.83 -10.14 4.02
N GLU A 63 -8.84 -9.56 4.68
CA GLU A 63 -10.18 -10.15 4.77
C GLU A 63 -10.79 -10.37 3.37
N LYS A 64 -10.65 -9.38 2.46
CA LYS A 64 -11.14 -9.49 1.09
C LYS A 64 -10.36 -10.52 0.25
N PHE A 65 -9.04 -10.59 0.44
CA PHE A 65 -8.17 -11.53 -0.28
C PHE A 65 -8.15 -12.95 0.29
N LYS A 66 -8.88 -13.22 1.38
CA LYS A 66 -8.88 -14.55 2.04
C LYS A 66 -9.20 -15.69 1.07
N LYS A 67 -10.18 -15.50 0.16
CA LYS A 67 -10.55 -16.50 -0.86
C LYS A 67 -9.47 -16.67 -1.93
N ASP A 68 -8.74 -15.63 -2.25
CA ASP A 68 -7.67 -15.63 -3.25
C ASP A 68 -6.36 -16.21 -2.68
N LYS A 69 -6.29 -16.45 -1.37
CA LYS A 69 -5.09 -16.93 -0.64
C LYS A 69 -3.87 -16.01 -0.82
N VAL A 70 -4.11 -14.71 -0.95
CA VAL A 70 -3.08 -13.67 -1.03
C VAL A 70 -3.00 -12.98 0.32
N ILE A 71 -1.78 -12.80 0.83
CA ILE A 71 -1.49 -12.14 2.11
C ILE A 71 -0.87 -10.79 1.81
N LEU A 72 -1.42 -9.74 2.44
CA LEU A 72 -0.85 -8.41 2.39
C LEU A 72 -0.09 -8.15 3.69
N GLU A 73 1.15 -7.68 3.56
CA GLU A 73 2.03 -7.32 4.68
C GLU A 73 2.24 -5.80 4.69
N MET A 74 2.33 -5.20 5.88
CA MET A 74 2.52 -3.76 6.06
C MET A 74 4.00 -3.39 6.12
N SER A 75 4.36 -2.26 5.53
CA SER A 75 5.66 -1.61 5.69
C SER A 75 5.53 -0.08 5.61
N PHE A 76 6.60 0.60 5.98
CA PHE A 76 6.72 2.06 5.91
C PHE A 76 7.96 2.47 5.12
N GLN A 77 7.83 3.56 4.35
CA GLN A 77 8.86 4.17 3.53
C GLN A 77 9.13 5.62 3.96
N SER A 78 9.99 6.32 3.23
CA SER A 78 10.24 7.77 3.35
C SER A 78 10.81 8.18 4.71
N ARG A 79 11.73 7.37 5.24
CA ARG A 79 12.43 7.71 6.48
C ARG A 79 13.41 8.86 6.24
N PHE A 80 13.32 9.90 7.04
CA PHE A 80 14.21 11.05 6.96
C PHE A 80 14.75 11.47 8.33
N GLY A 81 16.06 11.79 8.38
CA GLY A 81 16.74 12.29 9.56
C GLY A 81 16.98 11.24 10.67
N PRO A 82 17.52 11.65 11.84
CA PRO A 82 18.01 10.72 12.86
C PRO A 82 16.94 10.15 13.80
N GLN A 83 15.69 10.58 13.66
CA GLN A 83 14.61 10.12 14.54
C GLN A 83 14.21 8.68 14.24
N GLU A 84 13.67 7.98 15.24
CA GLU A 84 13.03 6.68 15.03
C GLU A 84 11.66 6.88 14.33
N TRP A 85 11.44 6.13 13.26
CA TRP A 85 10.22 6.13 12.47
C TRP A 85 9.40 4.85 12.71
N LEU A 86 8.15 4.86 12.25
CA LEU A 86 7.29 3.68 12.31
C LEU A 86 7.92 2.50 11.54
N LYS A 87 7.78 1.31 12.09
CA LYS A 87 8.29 0.05 11.55
C LYS A 87 7.13 -0.91 11.20
N PRO A 88 7.38 -1.99 10.40
CA PRO A 88 8.64 -2.34 9.75
C PRO A 88 8.97 -1.44 8.55
N TYR A 89 10.25 -1.21 8.27
CA TYR A 89 10.64 -0.47 7.07
C TYR A 89 10.49 -1.33 5.82
N MET A 90 10.25 -0.70 4.66
CA MET A 90 10.13 -1.40 3.38
C MET A 90 11.40 -2.20 3.06
N GLN A 91 12.58 -1.63 3.33
CA GLN A 91 13.87 -2.28 3.16
C GLN A 91 14.00 -3.55 4.02
N GLU A 92 13.64 -3.47 5.31
CA GLU A 92 13.65 -4.64 6.22
C GLU A 92 12.73 -5.75 5.70
N LYS A 93 11.58 -5.38 5.12
CA LYS A 93 10.66 -6.35 4.50
C LYS A 93 11.23 -6.95 3.23
N MET A 94 11.90 -6.18 2.39
CA MET A 94 12.57 -6.71 1.19
C MET A 94 13.64 -7.73 1.58
N ASP A 95 14.45 -7.45 2.61
CA ASP A 95 15.44 -8.40 3.14
C ASP A 95 14.79 -9.72 3.57
N GLU A 96 13.68 -9.64 4.35
CA GLU A 96 12.92 -10.82 4.74
C GLU A 96 12.40 -11.66 3.55
N PHE A 97 11.98 -10.99 2.46
CA PHE A 97 11.52 -11.68 1.24
C PHE A 97 12.66 -12.46 0.61
N ILE A 98 13.84 -11.84 0.46
CA ILE A 98 15.04 -12.47 -0.11
C ILE A 98 15.51 -13.66 0.75
N GLU A 99 15.62 -13.47 2.08
CA GLU A 99 16.01 -14.54 3.02
C GLU A 99 15.08 -15.77 2.92
N LYS A 100 13.77 -15.52 2.70
CA LYS A 100 12.76 -16.57 2.51
C LYS A 100 12.71 -17.13 1.08
N LYS A 101 13.67 -16.77 0.21
CA LYS A 101 13.72 -17.15 -1.22
C LYS A 101 12.45 -16.75 -1.99
N GLN A 102 11.85 -15.63 -1.61
CA GLN A 102 10.69 -15.04 -2.29
C GLN A 102 11.19 -13.93 -3.22
N ASN A 103 11.77 -14.33 -4.36
CA ASN A 103 12.47 -13.42 -5.27
C ASN A 103 11.53 -12.60 -6.18
N HIS A 104 10.20 -12.72 -6.00
CA HIS A 104 9.20 -11.97 -6.75
C HIS A 104 8.38 -11.12 -5.79
N LEU A 105 8.52 -9.81 -5.87
CA LEU A 105 7.84 -8.87 -4.99
C LEU A 105 6.80 -8.05 -5.76
N ILE A 106 5.61 -7.93 -5.17
CA ILE A 106 4.59 -6.99 -5.61
C ILE A 106 4.38 -5.97 -4.49
N VAL A 107 4.44 -4.69 -4.84
CA VAL A 107 4.27 -3.57 -3.91
C VAL A 107 3.11 -2.71 -4.32
N ILE A 108 2.35 -2.23 -3.35
CA ILE A 108 1.31 -1.21 -3.49
C ILE A 108 1.49 -0.12 -2.45
N ALA A 109 0.98 1.06 -2.73
CA ALA A 109 1.00 2.20 -1.80
C ALA A 109 -0.43 2.60 -1.36
N PRO A 110 -1.10 1.85 -0.46
CA PRO A 110 -2.52 2.09 -0.16
C PRO A 110 -2.78 3.39 0.64
N GLY A 111 -1.76 4.09 1.07
CA GLY A 111 -1.85 5.40 1.70
C GLY A 111 -1.95 6.56 0.71
N PHE A 112 -1.71 6.27 -0.59
CA PHE A 112 -1.71 7.26 -1.66
C PHE A 112 -2.87 6.98 -2.61
N SER A 113 -3.62 8.02 -2.96
CA SER A 113 -4.73 7.91 -3.92
C SER A 113 -4.28 8.15 -5.36
N VAL A 114 -3.21 8.91 -5.52
CA VAL A 114 -2.55 9.20 -6.81
C VAL A 114 -1.06 8.98 -6.67
N ASP A 115 -0.41 8.62 -7.77
CA ASP A 115 1.04 8.49 -7.82
C ASP A 115 1.72 9.84 -7.66
N CYS A 116 2.84 9.85 -6.99
CA CYS A 116 3.66 11.01 -6.69
C CYS A 116 5.13 10.60 -6.60
N LEU A 117 6.00 11.52 -6.22
CA LEU A 117 7.42 11.26 -6.13
C LEU A 117 7.75 10.07 -5.19
N GLU A 118 7.05 10.01 -4.04
CA GLU A 118 7.23 8.97 -3.04
C GLU A 118 6.75 7.58 -3.53
N THR A 119 5.97 7.50 -4.60
CA THR A 119 5.52 6.22 -5.16
C THR A 119 6.31 5.84 -6.41
N LEU A 120 6.55 6.78 -7.31
CA LEU A 120 7.21 6.50 -8.58
C LEU A 120 8.74 6.45 -8.42
N GLU A 121 9.32 7.43 -7.73
CA GLU A 121 10.77 7.46 -7.52
C GLU A 121 11.20 6.50 -6.41
N GLU A 122 10.63 6.64 -5.21
CA GLU A 122 11.10 5.91 -4.04
C GLU A 122 10.70 4.41 -4.08
N ILE A 123 9.44 4.08 -4.48
CA ILE A 123 9.03 2.67 -4.52
C ILE A 123 9.38 2.03 -5.86
N GLU A 124 8.90 2.59 -6.98
CA GLU A 124 8.97 1.91 -8.28
C GLU A 124 10.40 1.88 -8.83
N ILE A 125 11.15 2.98 -8.73
CA ILE A 125 12.52 3.05 -9.25
C ILE A 125 13.51 2.55 -8.20
N GLN A 126 13.71 3.28 -7.11
CA GLN A 126 14.73 2.96 -6.11
C GLN A 126 14.46 1.63 -5.40
N GLY A 127 13.19 1.35 -5.04
CA GLY A 127 12.81 0.07 -4.42
C GLY A 127 13.05 -1.13 -5.33
N ASN A 128 12.83 -0.98 -6.65
CA ASN A 128 13.12 -2.02 -7.64
C ASN A 128 14.62 -2.26 -7.78
N GLU A 129 15.43 -1.20 -7.84
CA GLU A 129 16.89 -1.28 -7.90
C GLU A 129 17.43 -1.98 -6.65
N GLU A 130 17.06 -1.50 -5.47
CA GLU A 130 17.49 -2.07 -4.19
C GLU A 130 17.08 -3.55 -4.06
N PHE A 131 15.86 -3.92 -4.46
CA PHE A 131 15.42 -5.32 -4.39
C PHE A 131 16.22 -6.23 -5.30
N LYS A 132 16.57 -5.76 -6.50
CA LYS A 132 17.40 -6.51 -7.45
C LYS A 132 18.85 -6.65 -6.98
N GLU A 133 19.43 -5.58 -6.43
CA GLU A 133 20.78 -5.61 -5.85
C GLU A 133 20.89 -6.63 -4.71
N LYS A 134 19.80 -6.83 -3.95
CA LYS A 134 19.71 -7.85 -2.88
C LYS A 134 19.44 -9.27 -3.40
N GLY A 135 19.35 -9.49 -4.70
CA GLY A 135 19.14 -10.80 -5.31
C GLY A 135 17.69 -11.11 -5.66
N GLY A 136 16.80 -10.13 -5.65
CA GLY A 136 15.44 -10.27 -6.15
C GLY A 136 15.38 -10.37 -7.67
N GLU A 137 14.44 -11.15 -8.20
CA GLU A 137 14.30 -11.37 -9.64
C GLU A 137 13.31 -10.39 -10.28
N THR A 138 12.14 -10.22 -9.67
CA THR A 138 11.12 -9.31 -10.21
C THR A 138 10.51 -8.44 -9.12
N PHE A 139 10.44 -7.16 -9.40
CA PHE A 139 9.74 -6.17 -8.59
C PHE A 139 8.61 -5.57 -9.43
N ASN A 140 7.39 -5.61 -8.92
CA ASN A 140 6.22 -5.08 -9.60
C ASN A 140 5.50 -4.08 -8.70
N TYR A 141 5.60 -2.80 -9.04
CA TYR A 141 4.77 -1.80 -8.42
C TYR A 141 3.40 -1.77 -9.10
N ILE A 142 2.33 -1.82 -8.32
CA ILE A 142 0.97 -1.56 -8.77
C ILE A 142 0.68 -0.09 -8.45
N ASN A 143 0.56 0.72 -9.50
CA ASN A 143 0.29 2.15 -9.40
C ASN A 143 -0.90 2.45 -8.49
N CYS A 144 -0.94 3.65 -7.95
CA CYS A 144 -2.09 4.15 -7.19
C CYS A 144 -3.37 4.13 -8.02
N LEU A 145 -4.50 4.41 -7.40
CA LEU A 145 -5.79 4.43 -8.10
C LEU A 145 -5.84 5.47 -9.22
N ASN A 146 -5.13 6.58 -9.07
CA ASN A 146 -5.07 7.69 -10.03
C ASN A 146 -6.48 8.12 -10.48
N ASP A 147 -6.63 8.43 -11.76
CA ASP A 147 -7.89 8.83 -12.43
C ASP A 147 -8.65 7.65 -13.03
N THR A 148 -8.39 6.42 -12.57
CA THR A 148 -9.10 5.25 -13.06
C THR A 148 -10.61 5.34 -12.79
N GLU A 149 -11.42 4.68 -13.61
CA GLU A 149 -12.87 4.59 -13.43
C GLU A 149 -13.24 4.07 -12.02
N ILE A 150 -12.46 3.13 -11.49
CA ILE A 150 -12.62 2.60 -10.12
C ILE A 150 -12.47 3.73 -9.09
N SER A 151 -11.47 4.59 -9.28
CA SER A 151 -11.18 5.74 -8.43
C SER A 151 -12.31 6.77 -8.50
N ILE A 152 -12.68 7.18 -9.70
CA ILE A 152 -13.73 8.19 -9.93
C ILE A 152 -15.05 7.72 -9.31
N ASN A 153 -15.45 6.47 -9.55
CA ASN A 153 -16.67 5.91 -8.97
C ASN A 153 -16.63 5.84 -7.43
N MET A 154 -15.45 5.53 -6.86
CA MET A 154 -15.24 5.53 -5.42
C MET A 154 -15.39 6.94 -4.83
N TYR A 155 -14.73 7.94 -5.42
CA TYR A 155 -14.81 9.32 -4.97
C TYR A 155 -16.23 9.88 -5.11
N SER A 156 -16.93 9.62 -6.23
CA SER A 156 -18.33 10.03 -6.42
C SER A 156 -19.22 9.53 -5.29
N LYS A 157 -19.09 8.25 -4.90
CA LYS A 157 -19.85 7.68 -3.79
C LYS A 157 -19.52 8.32 -2.44
N ILE A 158 -18.25 8.61 -2.19
CA ILE A 158 -17.82 9.28 -0.95
C ILE A 158 -18.41 10.70 -0.91
N ILE A 159 -18.26 11.46 -2.00
CA ILE A 159 -18.75 12.84 -2.10
C ILE A 159 -20.27 12.87 -1.92
N GLN A 160 -21.02 12.05 -2.67
CA GLN A 160 -22.48 11.98 -2.55
C GLN A 160 -22.92 11.70 -1.10
N ARG A 161 -22.27 10.77 -0.43
CA ARG A 161 -22.58 10.45 0.97
C ARG A 161 -22.30 11.60 1.92
N GLU A 162 -21.16 12.30 1.75
CA GLU A 162 -20.78 13.42 2.60
C GLU A 162 -21.64 14.66 2.37
N LEU A 163 -22.22 14.78 1.14
CA LEU A 163 -23.12 15.89 0.80
C LEU A 163 -24.61 15.58 1.04
N LEU A 164 -24.95 14.41 1.60
CA LEU A 164 -26.32 14.10 1.98
C LEU A 164 -26.86 15.17 2.94
N GLY A 165 -27.95 15.82 2.53
CA GLY A 165 -28.57 16.91 3.28
C GLY A 165 -28.09 18.31 2.87
N TRP A 166 -27.16 18.44 1.93
CA TRP A 166 -26.71 19.71 1.36
C TRP A 166 -27.19 19.90 -0.09
N ILE A 167 -27.58 18.81 -0.76
CA ILE A 167 -28.11 18.73 -2.13
C ILE A 167 -29.38 17.91 -2.13
#